data_bff52d4496eb10086e9c582e91df2a81
#
_entry.id   bff52d4496eb10086e9c582e91df2a81
#
_cell.length_a   1.000
_cell.length_b   1.000
_cell.length_c   1.000
_cell.angle_alpha   90.00
_cell.angle_beta   90.00
_cell.angle_gamma   90.00
#
_symmetry.space_group_name_H-M   'P 1'
#
loop_
_entity.id
_entity.type
_entity.pdbx_description
1 polymer ?
#
loop_
_entity_poly.entity_id
_entity_poly.type
_entity_poly.pdbx_seq_one_letter_code
_entity_poly.pdbx_strand_id
1 'polypeptide(L)'
;MIHLFVIADDFTGALDTGVQFASYGAATKVVVGTGLQALEADAQTQVLVVDAETRHLPAAQAYDTVYRLVRWAKEKKIGCIYKKTDSALRGNIGAELSAALAADGGDRLHFVPAFPNLDRVTRGGVHYIGGVPGAQSVFGKDPFEPVTHSRVEDILHEQTDTLCAYIPGGGSAEGKAGVLVYEAQTNRDMAQIADQLAARSETGLLAGCAGFASVLPRLLQLSCRDTAPLPLCGRLLAVCGSINPVSLEQCAQAEAQGAPRFSLTPEQKLSRDWAAGAQAGEMLGAVLRACSQEPVVVLDTGGAVENAGADKTADRIQIANTLGALLKRLLDDGLESTVLIMGGDCLLGLMRQLDVTEI
;
A
#
# COMPACT_ATOMS: atom_id res chain seq x y z
N MET A 1 4.41 -13.14 -19.91
CA MET A 1 5.54 -12.15 -19.91
C MET A 1 5.11 -10.96 -19.09
N ILE A 2 5.92 -10.52 -18.12
CA ILE A 2 5.62 -9.35 -17.29
C ILE A 2 5.73 -8.10 -18.15
N HIS A 3 4.65 -7.31 -18.22
CA HIS A 3 4.59 -6.02 -18.92
C HIS A 3 4.89 -4.86 -17.98
N LEU A 4 4.50 -4.99 -16.71
CA LEU A 4 4.65 -3.97 -15.67
C LEU A 4 5.21 -4.59 -14.39
N PHE A 5 6.26 -3.97 -13.86
CA PHE A 5 6.80 -4.28 -12.54
C PHE A 5 6.54 -3.11 -11.59
N VAL A 6 5.83 -3.37 -10.51
CA VAL A 6 5.49 -2.36 -9.49
C VAL A 6 6.32 -2.62 -8.23
N ILE A 7 6.97 -1.59 -7.72
CA ILE A 7 7.71 -1.62 -6.46
C ILE A 7 6.97 -0.74 -5.46
N ALA A 8 6.29 -1.34 -4.51
CA ALA A 8 5.52 -0.63 -3.47
C ALA A 8 6.34 -0.46 -2.20
N ASP A 9 6.16 0.68 -1.54
CA ASP A 9 6.85 1.05 -0.31
C ASP A 9 6.27 0.36 0.93
N ASP A 10 5.01 -0.10 0.87
CA ASP A 10 4.34 -0.86 1.91
C ASP A 10 3.34 -1.88 1.33
N PHE A 11 2.94 -2.83 2.16
CA PHE A 11 2.04 -3.91 1.76
C PHE A 11 0.64 -3.40 1.36
N THR A 12 0.07 -2.45 2.12
CA THR A 12 -1.21 -1.84 1.77
C THR A 12 -1.15 -1.18 0.38
N GLY A 13 -0.07 -0.46 0.11
CA GLY A 13 0.16 0.18 -1.19
C GLY A 13 0.36 -0.83 -2.32
N ALA A 14 0.99 -1.97 -2.05
CA ALA A 14 1.12 -3.07 -3.01
C ALA A 14 -0.26 -3.60 -3.43
N LEU A 15 -1.13 -3.87 -2.45
CA LEU A 15 -2.49 -4.36 -2.71
C LEU A 15 -3.38 -3.30 -3.36
N ASP A 16 -3.37 -2.04 -2.84
CA ASP A 16 -4.13 -0.92 -3.39
C ASP A 16 -3.76 -0.64 -4.86
N THR A 17 -2.51 -0.84 -5.20
CA THR A 17 -2.03 -0.70 -6.58
C THR A 17 -2.34 -1.96 -7.40
N GLY A 18 -2.10 -3.14 -6.86
CA GLY A 18 -2.38 -4.41 -7.53
C GLY A 18 -3.85 -4.55 -7.92
N VAL A 19 -4.77 -4.13 -7.06
CA VAL A 19 -6.21 -4.19 -7.34
C VAL A 19 -6.63 -3.31 -8.51
N GLN A 20 -5.92 -2.21 -8.83
CA GLN A 20 -6.22 -1.39 -10.01
C GLN A 20 -6.05 -2.19 -11.30
N PHE A 21 -5.05 -3.06 -11.36
CA PHE A 21 -4.78 -3.92 -12.49
C PHE A 21 -5.69 -5.16 -12.50
N ALA A 22 -5.85 -5.81 -11.35
CA ALA A 22 -6.71 -6.98 -11.21
C ALA A 22 -8.18 -6.65 -11.54
N SER A 23 -8.69 -5.51 -11.08
CA SER A 23 -10.04 -5.03 -11.39
C SER A 23 -10.24 -4.69 -12.87
N TYR A 24 -9.17 -4.32 -13.57
CA TYR A 24 -9.19 -4.15 -15.03
C TYR A 24 -9.24 -5.52 -15.75
N GLY A 25 -8.92 -6.61 -15.09
CA GLY A 25 -8.85 -7.96 -15.64
C GLY A 25 -7.43 -8.39 -16.06
N ALA A 26 -6.40 -7.62 -15.72
CA ALA A 26 -5.01 -8.01 -15.97
C ALA A 26 -4.55 -9.06 -14.96
N ALA A 27 -3.87 -10.11 -15.43
CA ALA A 27 -3.29 -11.13 -14.54
C ALA A 27 -2.20 -10.48 -13.68
N THR A 28 -2.53 -10.26 -12.41
CA THR A 28 -1.72 -9.54 -11.43
C THR A 28 -1.29 -10.48 -10.32
N LYS A 29 -0.03 -10.40 -9.93
CA LYS A 29 0.54 -11.14 -8.80
C LYS A 29 1.19 -10.14 -7.84
N VAL A 30 0.88 -10.21 -6.56
CA VAL A 30 1.52 -9.44 -5.50
C VAL A 30 2.42 -10.37 -4.69
N VAL A 31 3.70 -10.01 -4.54
CA VAL A 31 4.70 -10.76 -3.78
C VAL A 31 5.13 -9.95 -2.57
N VAL A 32 5.18 -10.58 -1.41
CA VAL A 32 5.65 -9.97 -0.16
C VAL A 32 7.14 -10.25 0.01
N GLY A 33 7.90 -9.18 0.19
CA GLY A 33 9.34 -9.24 0.40
C GLY A 33 10.19 -9.06 -0.86
N THR A 34 11.48 -8.80 -0.66
CA THR A 34 12.42 -8.36 -1.70
C THR A 34 13.40 -9.45 -2.14
N GLY A 35 13.13 -10.70 -1.80
CA GLY A 35 13.94 -11.85 -2.24
C GLY A 35 13.78 -12.04 -3.76
N LEU A 36 14.84 -11.76 -4.54
CA LEU A 36 14.78 -11.82 -6.00
C LEU A 36 14.37 -13.21 -6.54
N GLN A 37 14.58 -14.27 -5.76
CA GLN A 37 14.16 -15.63 -6.09
C GLN A 37 12.64 -15.80 -5.98
N ALA A 38 11.97 -15.04 -5.11
CA ALA A 38 10.53 -15.07 -4.97
C ALA A 38 9.79 -14.27 -6.08
N LEU A 39 10.52 -13.48 -6.88
CA LEU A 39 9.97 -12.67 -7.96
C LEU A 39 9.73 -13.46 -9.26
N GLU A 40 9.76 -14.79 -9.20
CA GLU A 40 9.38 -15.61 -10.34
C GLU A 40 7.86 -15.53 -10.56
N ALA A 41 7.49 -15.11 -11.76
CA ALA A 41 6.09 -15.04 -12.16
C ALA A 41 5.79 -16.15 -13.17
N ASP A 42 4.57 -16.67 -13.13
CA ASP A 42 4.11 -17.61 -14.13
C ASP A 42 4.01 -16.95 -15.52
N ALA A 43 3.85 -17.77 -16.56
CA ALA A 43 3.80 -17.29 -17.96
C ALA A 43 2.58 -16.40 -18.24
N GLN A 44 1.57 -16.39 -17.36
CA GLN A 44 0.33 -15.63 -17.54
C GLN A 44 0.37 -14.25 -16.86
N THR A 45 1.23 -14.07 -15.85
CA THR A 45 1.36 -12.82 -15.11
C THR A 45 1.77 -11.67 -16.03
N GLN A 46 0.95 -10.64 -16.08
CA GLN A 46 1.20 -9.39 -16.82
C GLN A 46 1.76 -8.30 -15.92
N VAL A 47 1.28 -8.25 -14.68
CA VAL A 47 1.68 -7.27 -13.67
C VAL A 47 2.23 -7.99 -12.45
N LEU A 48 3.50 -7.71 -12.15
CA LEU A 48 4.15 -8.20 -10.94
C LEU A 48 4.31 -7.02 -9.98
N VAL A 49 3.70 -7.11 -8.81
CA VAL A 49 3.81 -6.12 -7.73
C VAL A 49 4.68 -6.71 -6.62
N VAL A 50 5.69 -5.99 -6.18
CA VAL A 50 6.48 -6.36 -5.01
C VAL A 50 6.22 -5.39 -3.86
N ASP A 51 5.89 -5.94 -2.70
CA ASP A 51 5.91 -5.23 -1.45
C ASP A 51 7.36 -5.18 -0.93
N ALA A 52 7.96 -4.01 -1.00
CA ALA A 52 9.37 -3.81 -0.64
C ALA A 52 9.57 -3.44 0.84
N GLU A 53 8.49 -3.10 1.56
CA GLU A 53 8.51 -2.70 2.99
C GLU A 53 9.58 -1.62 3.28
N THR A 54 9.76 -0.66 2.37
CA THR A 54 10.83 0.35 2.43
C THR A 54 10.42 1.62 3.18
N ARG A 55 9.12 1.84 3.42
CA ARG A 55 8.59 3.09 4.01
C ARG A 55 9.26 3.46 5.33
N HIS A 56 9.45 2.46 6.21
CA HIS A 56 9.96 2.64 7.56
C HIS A 56 11.46 2.33 7.71
N LEU A 57 12.13 2.04 6.60
CA LEU A 57 13.58 1.80 6.61
C LEU A 57 14.37 3.12 6.67
N PRO A 58 15.61 3.11 7.15
CA PRO A 58 16.53 4.21 6.90
C PRO A 58 16.65 4.49 5.38
N ALA A 59 16.73 5.76 5.01
CA ALA A 59 16.73 6.19 3.61
C ALA A 59 17.76 5.46 2.72
N ALA A 60 18.97 5.21 3.24
CA ALA A 60 20.00 4.48 2.51
C ALA A 60 19.58 3.02 2.22
N GLN A 61 18.92 2.34 3.17
CA GLN A 61 18.45 0.97 2.97
C GLN A 61 17.26 0.92 1.99
N ALA A 62 16.36 1.90 2.05
CA ALA A 62 15.27 2.06 1.09
C ALA A 62 15.83 2.27 -0.32
N TYR A 63 16.82 3.16 -0.47
CA TYR A 63 17.55 3.38 -1.71
C TYR A 63 18.12 2.07 -2.27
N ASP A 64 18.93 1.35 -1.49
CA ASP A 64 19.59 0.11 -1.93
C ASP A 64 18.58 -0.96 -2.34
N THR A 65 17.46 -1.05 -1.63
CA THR A 65 16.39 -2.01 -1.93
C THR A 65 15.74 -1.70 -3.26
N VAL A 66 15.32 -0.45 -3.48
CA VAL A 66 14.69 -0.03 -4.75
C VAL A 66 15.68 -0.13 -5.91
N TYR A 67 16.93 0.28 -5.71
CA TYR A 67 17.98 0.16 -6.72
C TYR A 67 18.13 -1.28 -7.22
N ARG A 68 18.25 -2.26 -6.31
CA ARG A 68 18.38 -3.69 -6.66
C ARG A 68 17.16 -4.21 -7.42
N LEU A 69 15.95 -3.84 -7.00
CA LEU A 69 14.70 -4.27 -7.64
C LEU A 69 14.57 -3.72 -9.06
N VAL A 70 14.89 -2.44 -9.27
CA VAL A 70 14.89 -1.83 -10.61
C VAL A 70 15.95 -2.47 -11.49
N ARG A 71 17.18 -2.71 -10.99
CA ARG A 71 18.21 -3.42 -11.73
C ARG A 71 17.77 -4.80 -12.17
N TRP A 72 17.14 -5.58 -11.26
CA TRP A 72 16.57 -6.88 -11.58
C TRP A 72 15.53 -6.78 -12.71
N ALA A 73 14.62 -5.81 -12.66
CA ALA A 73 13.59 -5.62 -13.68
C ALA A 73 14.20 -5.28 -15.04
N LYS A 74 15.26 -4.46 -15.08
CA LYS A 74 16.01 -4.13 -16.29
C LYS A 74 16.72 -5.36 -16.88
N GLU A 75 17.32 -6.20 -16.06
CA GLU A 75 17.96 -7.46 -16.49
C GLU A 75 16.94 -8.44 -17.07
N LYS A 76 15.72 -8.47 -16.50
CA LYS A 76 14.58 -9.24 -17.03
C LYS A 76 13.94 -8.58 -18.26
N LYS A 77 14.38 -7.42 -18.68
CA LYS A 77 13.87 -6.65 -19.85
C LYS A 77 12.38 -6.31 -19.73
N ILE A 78 11.92 -6.02 -18.50
CA ILE A 78 10.54 -5.58 -18.26
C ILE A 78 10.38 -4.16 -18.82
N GLY A 79 9.35 -3.96 -19.65
CA GLY A 79 9.18 -2.74 -20.44
C GLY A 79 8.77 -1.51 -19.67
N CYS A 80 8.07 -1.69 -18.54
CA CYS A 80 7.61 -0.60 -17.67
C CYS A 80 7.89 -0.93 -16.21
N ILE A 81 8.48 0.02 -15.49
CA ILE A 81 8.71 -0.03 -14.04
C ILE A 81 7.91 1.09 -13.40
N TYR A 82 7.13 0.77 -12.36
CA TYR A 82 6.34 1.71 -11.61
C TYR A 82 6.77 1.73 -10.14
N LYS A 83 7.36 2.84 -9.68
CA LYS A 83 7.62 3.02 -8.25
C LYS A 83 6.37 3.57 -7.58
N LYS A 84 5.69 2.72 -6.81
CA LYS A 84 4.55 3.10 -6.01
C LYS A 84 5.00 3.83 -4.75
N THR A 85 4.44 5.01 -4.53
CA THR A 85 4.68 5.84 -3.34
C THR A 85 3.42 5.96 -2.49
N ASP A 86 3.57 6.30 -1.22
CA ASP A 86 2.43 6.70 -0.39
C ASP A 86 1.69 7.90 -1.01
N SER A 87 0.37 7.88 -1.00
CA SER A 87 -0.44 8.92 -1.60
C SER A 87 -0.51 10.22 -0.77
N ALA A 88 -0.03 10.20 0.48
CA ALA A 88 0.22 11.39 1.28
C ALA A 88 1.70 11.83 1.24
N LEU A 89 2.56 11.09 0.52
CA LEU A 89 4.01 11.30 0.39
C LEU A 89 4.78 11.10 1.70
N ARG A 90 4.38 10.14 2.54
CA ARG A 90 5.15 9.68 3.71
C ARG A 90 6.30 8.78 3.30
N GLY A 91 7.31 8.70 4.15
CA GLY A 91 8.43 7.75 4.02
C GLY A 91 9.55 8.23 3.12
N ASN A 92 10.19 7.31 2.43
CA ASN A 92 11.49 7.52 1.76
C ASN A 92 11.35 8.00 0.29
N ILE A 93 10.48 8.98 0.02
CA ILE A 93 10.12 9.40 -1.35
C ILE A 93 11.36 9.79 -2.17
N GLY A 94 12.19 10.68 -1.62
CA GLY A 94 13.38 11.17 -2.33
C GLY A 94 14.40 10.06 -2.60
N ALA A 95 14.72 9.25 -1.57
CA ALA A 95 15.68 8.15 -1.68
C ALA A 95 15.22 7.10 -2.69
N GLU A 96 13.95 6.72 -2.67
CA GLU A 96 13.39 5.67 -3.53
C GLU A 96 13.29 6.10 -5.00
N LEU A 97 12.85 7.34 -5.28
CA LEU A 97 12.76 7.84 -6.64
C LEU A 97 14.15 8.08 -7.26
N SER A 98 15.10 8.59 -6.46
CA SER A 98 16.50 8.73 -6.92
C SER A 98 17.14 7.37 -7.20
N ALA A 99 16.89 6.37 -6.35
CA ALA A 99 17.36 5.00 -6.57
C ALA A 99 16.79 4.40 -7.86
N ALA A 100 15.49 4.58 -8.10
CA ALA A 100 14.83 4.09 -9.29
C ALA A 100 15.42 4.71 -10.55
N LEU A 101 15.61 6.04 -10.57
CA LEU A 101 16.22 6.75 -11.70
C LEU A 101 17.67 6.32 -11.94
N ALA A 102 18.49 6.24 -10.90
CA ALA A 102 19.88 5.81 -11.00
C ALA A 102 20.01 4.37 -11.51
N ALA A 103 19.15 3.46 -11.05
CA ALA A 103 19.15 2.06 -11.45
C ALA A 103 18.63 1.84 -12.87
N ASP A 104 17.68 2.65 -13.33
CA ASP A 104 17.17 2.61 -14.71
C ASP A 104 18.25 3.01 -15.72
N GLY A 105 19.09 3.98 -15.35
CA GLY A 105 20.16 4.53 -16.20
C GLY A 105 19.65 5.52 -17.26
N GLY A 106 18.38 5.89 -17.21
CA GLY A 106 17.80 6.97 -18.00
C GLY A 106 18.04 8.35 -17.38
N ASP A 107 17.57 9.39 -18.03
CA ASP A 107 17.74 10.77 -17.60
C ASP A 107 16.48 11.34 -16.91
N ARG A 108 15.35 10.62 -16.89
CA ARG A 108 14.09 11.10 -16.31
C ARG A 108 13.22 10.00 -15.73
N LEU A 109 12.52 10.36 -14.67
CA LEU A 109 11.47 9.58 -14.03
C LEU A 109 10.20 10.43 -13.97
N HIS A 110 9.08 9.91 -14.47
CA HIS A 110 7.79 10.61 -14.50
C HIS A 110 7.01 10.32 -13.22
N PHE A 111 6.83 11.33 -12.36
CA PHE A 111 6.19 11.21 -11.06
C PHE A 111 4.84 11.93 -11.02
N VAL A 112 3.75 11.18 -10.84
CA VAL A 112 2.37 11.69 -10.73
C VAL A 112 1.81 11.29 -9.36
N PRO A 113 2.00 12.11 -8.30
CA PRO A 113 1.62 11.75 -6.93
C PRO A 113 0.13 11.83 -6.64
N ALA A 114 -0.67 12.42 -7.54
CA ALA A 114 -2.08 12.71 -7.30
C ALA A 114 -2.97 11.46 -7.20
N PHE A 115 -4.02 11.56 -6.36
CA PHE A 115 -5.12 10.61 -6.24
C PHE A 115 -6.43 11.40 -6.03
N PRO A 116 -7.02 11.97 -7.08
CA PRO A 116 -8.18 12.86 -6.96
C PRO A 116 -9.38 12.23 -6.27
N ASN A 117 -9.62 10.93 -6.46
CA ASN A 117 -10.72 10.21 -5.80
C ASN A 117 -10.60 10.18 -4.26
N LEU A 118 -9.41 10.42 -3.71
CA LEU A 118 -9.14 10.56 -2.27
C LEU A 118 -8.85 12.02 -1.88
N ASP A 119 -9.23 12.97 -2.73
CA ASP A 119 -8.97 14.41 -2.54
C ASP A 119 -7.48 14.72 -2.28
N ARG A 120 -6.57 14.02 -3.02
CA ARG A 120 -5.13 14.23 -3.01
C ARG A 120 -4.68 14.71 -4.38
N VAL A 121 -4.27 15.97 -4.45
CA VAL A 121 -3.97 16.62 -5.73
C VAL A 121 -2.65 17.38 -5.67
N THR A 122 -2.01 17.53 -6.83
CA THR A 122 -0.79 18.33 -6.95
C THR A 122 -1.08 19.55 -7.80
N ARG A 123 -0.85 20.75 -7.23
CA ARG A 123 -1.09 22.03 -7.87
C ARG A 123 0.03 23.01 -7.55
N GLY A 124 0.62 23.63 -8.58
CA GLY A 124 1.74 24.56 -8.41
C GLY A 124 2.97 23.92 -7.74
N GLY A 125 3.18 22.63 -7.90
CA GLY A 125 4.25 21.87 -7.24
C GLY A 125 3.99 21.53 -5.77
N VAL A 126 2.83 21.91 -5.21
CA VAL A 126 2.40 21.61 -3.84
C VAL A 126 1.41 20.46 -3.86
N HIS A 127 1.60 19.50 -2.97
CA HIS A 127 0.66 18.38 -2.76
C HIS A 127 -0.36 18.75 -1.69
N TYR A 128 -1.65 18.66 -2.03
CA TYR A 128 -2.79 18.95 -1.17
C TYR A 128 -3.54 17.67 -0.80
N ILE A 129 -4.04 17.61 0.42
CA ILE A 129 -4.83 16.50 0.97
C ILE A 129 -6.07 17.09 1.65
N GLY A 130 -7.27 16.74 1.17
CA GLY A 130 -8.51 17.34 1.70
C GLY A 130 -8.53 18.89 1.58
N GLY A 131 -7.97 19.42 0.50
CA GLY A 131 -7.92 20.86 0.24
C GLY A 131 -6.86 21.64 1.02
N VAL A 132 -6.10 21.01 1.95
CA VAL A 132 -5.02 21.65 2.72
C VAL A 132 -3.64 21.17 2.26
N PRO A 133 -2.57 21.97 2.36
CA PRO A 133 -1.22 21.52 2.07
C PRO A 133 -0.82 20.30 2.92
N GLY A 134 -0.13 19.31 2.33
CA GLY A 134 0.15 18.02 2.94
C GLY A 134 0.72 18.08 4.35
N ALA A 135 1.71 18.92 4.61
CA ALA A 135 2.29 19.12 5.93
C ALA A 135 1.31 19.71 6.99
N GLN A 136 0.21 20.31 6.55
CA GLN A 136 -0.84 20.86 7.43
C GLN A 136 -2.00 19.87 7.61
N SER A 137 -2.01 18.76 6.88
CA SER A 137 -3.02 17.69 6.98
C SER A 137 -2.78 16.82 8.22
N VAL A 138 -3.65 15.83 8.40
CA VAL A 138 -3.46 14.79 9.45
C VAL A 138 -2.14 14.04 9.32
N PHE A 139 -1.59 13.96 8.10
CA PHE A 139 -0.32 13.29 7.82
C PHE A 139 0.91 14.10 8.23
N GLY A 140 0.80 15.42 8.40
CA GLY A 140 1.85 16.23 9.03
C GLY A 140 2.03 15.93 10.52
N LYS A 141 1.08 15.20 11.14
CA LYS A 141 1.10 14.75 12.53
C LYS A 141 1.21 13.24 12.66
N ASP A 142 1.58 12.55 11.57
CA ASP A 142 1.79 11.09 11.60
C ASP A 142 2.87 10.77 12.66
N PRO A 143 2.62 9.81 13.57
CA PRO A 143 3.55 9.53 14.68
C PRO A 143 4.82 8.82 14.26
N PHE A 144 4.89 8.28 13.03
CA PHE A 144 6.02 7.52 12.50
C PHE A 144 6.74 8.28 11.39
N GLU A 145 5.99 8.70 10.35
CA GLU A 145 6.53 9.42 9.19
C GLU A 145 5.72 10.72 8.96
N PRO A 146 5.94 11.75 9.75
CA PRO A 146 5.27 13.04 9.53
C PRO A 146 5.70 13.65 8.20
N VAL A 147 4.72 14.13 7.42
CA VAL A 147 4.97 14.89 6.20
C VAL A 147 5.36 16.32 6.60
N THR A 148 6.64 16.65 6.49
CA THR A 148 7.22 17.91 6.97
C THR A 148 7.10 19.03 5.95
N HIS A 149 7.07 18.71 4.66
CA HIS A 149 6.94 19.64 3.55
C HIS A 149 5.68 19.38 2.71
N SER A 150 5.18 20.40 2.04
CA SER A 150 4.02 20.28 1.15
C SER A 150 4.40 20.42 -0.33
N ARG A 151 5.51 21.14 -0.61
CA ARG A 151 6.08 21.19 -1.96
C ARG A 151 6.80 19.89 -2.25
N VAL A 152 6.46 19.24 -3.35
CA VAL A 152 6.99 17.90 -3.68
C VAL A 152 8.51 17.92 -3.87
N GLU A 153 9.05 18.99 -4.45
CA GLU A 153 10.49 19.22 -4.59
C GLU A 153 11.20 19.22 -3.24
N ASP A 154 10.64 19.93 -2.23
CA ASP A 154 11.22 19.98 -0.89
C ASP A 154 11.19 18.61 -0.20
N ILE A 155 10.08 17.83 -0.39
CA ILE A 155 9.97 16.46 0.11
C ILE A 155 11.08 15.56 -0.49
N LEU A 156 11.34 15.70 -1.78
CA LEU A 156 12.40 14.92 -2.45
C LEU A 156 13.78 15.29 -1.91
N HIS A 157 14.04 16.59 -1.77
CA HIS A 157 15.34 17.11 -1.36
C HIS A 157 15.67 16.91 0.13
N GLU A 158 14.72 16.42 0.94
CA GLU A 158 15.06 15.91 2.29
C GLU A 158 16.04 14.72 2.25
N GLN A 159 16.06 13.96 1.15
CA GLN A 159 16.77 12.69 1.08
C GLN A 159 17.69 12.55 -0.13
N THR A 160 17.66 13.48 -1.10
CA THR A 160 18.47 13.41 -2.32
C THR A 160 18.70 14.78 -2.95
N ASP A 161 19.85 14.92 -3.62
CA ASP A 161 20.19 16.08 -4.47
C ASP A 161 19.80 15.84 -5.95
N THR A 162 19.04 14.78 -6.24
CA THR A 162 18.59 14.45 -7.60
C THR A 162 17.76 15.62 -8.16
N LEU A 163 18.05 16.00 -9.42
CA LEU A 163 17.30 17.06 -10.09
C LEU A 163 15.80 16.79 -10.06
N CYS A 164 15.03 17.81 -9.75
CA CYS A 164 13.59 17.78 -9.76
C CYS A 164 13.05 18.90 -10.65
N ALA A 165 12.04 18.60 -11.48
CA ALA A 165 11.41 19.58 -12.31
C ALA A 165 9.88 19.47 -12.25
N TYR A 166 9.23 20.57 -11.95
CA TYR A 166 7.77 20.67 -11.98
C TYR A 166 7.25 20.80 -13.42
N ILE A 167 6.22 20.01 -13.74
CA ILE A 167 5.50 20.03 -15.01
C ILE A 167 4.08 20.56 -14.74
N PRO A 168 3.75 21.79 -15.13
CA PRO A 168 2.40 22.34 -14.95
C PRO A 168 1.36 21.57 -15.78
N GLY A 169 0.07 21.72 -15.43
CA GLY A 169 -1.03 21.07 -16.14
C GLY A 169 -1.00 21.38 -17.63
N GLY A 170 -1.00 20.33 -18.46
CA GLY A 170 -0.85 20.41 -19.91
C GLY A 170 0.56 20.81 -20.41
N GLY A 171 1.53 20.96 -19.50
CA GLY A 171 2.91 21.32 -19.83
C GLY A 171 3.72 20.20 -20.47
N SER A 172 4.88 20.57 -21.04
CA SER A 172 5.83 19.64 -21.67
C SER A 172 6.97 19.28 -20.73
N ALA A 173 7.39 18.01 -20.76
CA ALA A 173 8.61 17.52 -20.14
C ALA A 173 9.87 17.68 -21.01
N GLU A 174 9.73 18.26 -22.23
CA GLU A 174 10.82 18.41 -23.18
C GLU A 174 11.97 19.23 -22.61
N GLY A 175 13.21 18.77 -22.79
CA GLY A 175 14.42 19.41 -22.29
C GLY A 175 14.61 19.35 -20.76
N LYS A 176 13.74 18.67 -20.01
CA LYS A 176 13.87 18.48 -18.56
C LYS A 176 14.44 17.10 -18.24
N ALA A 177 15.18 17.00 -17.14
CA ALA A 177 15.78 15.77 -16.62
C ALA A 177 15.53 15.64 -15.11
N GLY A 178 15.81 14.45 -14.56
CA GLY A 178 15.61 14.12 -13.15
C GLY A 178 14.22 13.59 -12.86
N VAL A 179 13.71 13.86 -11.68
CA VAL A 179 12.34 13.51 -11.28
C VAL A 179 11.38 14.59 -11.78
N LEU A 180 10.50 14.23 -12.71
CA LEU A 180 9.54 15.14 -13.33
C LEU A 180 8.20 15.04 -12.60
N VAL A 181 7.90 16.03 -11.76
CA VAL A 181 6.69 16.09 -10.92
C VAL A 181 5.55 16.73 -11.69
N TYR A 182 4.53 15.97 -12.02
CA TYR A 182 3.38 16.42 -12.79
C TYR A 182 2.28 17.02 -11.92
N GLU A 183 1.73 18.13 -12.39
CA GLU A 183 0.47 18.66 -11.86
C GLU A 183 -0.71 17.80 -12.31
N ALA A 184 -1.51 17.34 -11.34
CA ALA A 184 -2.78 16.69 -11.61
C ALA A 184 -3.77 16.98 -10.47
N GLN A 185 -4.97 17.44 -10.83
CA GLN A 185 -6.05 17.78 -9.90
C GLN A 185 -7.28 16.90 -10.13
N THR A 186 -7.39 16.28 -11.31
CA THR A 186 -8.51 15.45 -11.70
C THR A 186 -8.04 14.14 -12.33
N ASN A 187 -8.91 13.14 -12.39
CA ASN A 187 -8.66 11.90 -13.12
C ASN A 187 -8.41 12.16 -14.62
N ARG A 188 -9.01 13.23 -15.18
CA ARG A 188 -8.78 13.64 -16.56
C ARG A 188 -7.35 14.11 -16.77
N ASP A 189 -6.78 14.86 -15.82
CA ASP A 189 -5.39 15.32 -15.91
C ASP A 189 -4.45 14.11 -15.91
N MET A 190 -4.67 13.12 -15.03
CA MET A 190 -3.87 11.89 -15.01
C MET A 190 -3.94 11.12 -16.34
N ALA A 191 -5.14 11.01 -16.93
CA ALA A 191 -5.32 10.37 -18.23
C ALA A 191 -4.59 11.14 -19.35
N GLN A 192 -4.63 12.47 -19.35
CA GLN A 192 -3.92 13.30 -20.31
C GLN A 192 -2.40 13.15 -20.18
N ILE A 193 -1.86 13.09 -18.94
CA ILE A 193 -0.44 12.81 -18.71
C ILE A 193 -0.07 11.44 -19.29
N ALA A 194 -0.87 10.41 -19.01
CA ALA A 194 -0.66 9.08 -19.54
C ALA A 194 -0.63 9.06 -21.08
N ASP A 195 -1.60 9.71 -21.73
CA ASP A 195 -1.67 9.83 -23.19
C ASP A 195 -0.44 10.56 -23.78
N GLN A 196 0.06 11.61 -23.10
CA GLN A 196 1.28 12.33 -23.50
C GLN A 196 2.53 11.43 -23.40
N LEU A 197 2.67 10.66 -22.31
CA LEU A 197 3.78 9.72 -22.11
C LEU A 197 3.76 8.61 -23.15
N ALA A 198 2.56 8.06 -23.45
CA ALA A 198 2.41 7.07 -24.52
C ALA A 198 2.84 7.60 -25.88
N ALA A 199 2.37 8.79 -26.26
CA ALA A 199 2.68 9.41 -27.55
C ALA A 199 4.19 9.66 -27.76
N ARG A 200 4.95 9.77 -26.65
CA ARG A 200 6.40 9.99 -26.65
C ARG A 200 7.21 8.72 -26.41
N SER A 201 6.56 7.58 -26.17
CA SER A 201 7.21 6.33 -25.74
C SER A 201 8.03 6.50 -24.44
N GLU A 202 7.57 7.37 -23.52
CA GLU A 202 8.21 7.69 -22.24
C GLU A 202 7.53 6.92 -21.08
N THR A 203 7.24 5.64 -21.29
CA THR A 203 6.52 4.79 -20.31
C THR A 203 7.43 3.82 -19.54
N GLY A 204 8.75 3.90 -19.74
CA GLY A 204 9.71 2.94 -19.18
C GLY A 204 9.87 3.04 -17.66
N LEU A 205 9.94 4.27 -17.11
CA LEU A 205 10.09 4.51 -15.67
C LEU A 205 9.10 5.56 -15.18
N LEU A 206 8.12 5.08 -14.42
CA LEU A 206 7.02 5.87 -13.88
C LEU A 206 6.97 5.78 -12.35
N ALA A 207 6.38 6.77 -11.71
CA ALA A 207 6.10 6.74 -10.28
C ALA A 207 4.79 7.45 -9.93
N GLY A 208 4.23 7.09 -8.80
CA GLY A 208 3.00 7.67 -8.26
C GLY A 208 2.35 6.78 -7.22
N CYS A 209 1.15 7.12 -6.81
CA CYS A 209 0.33 6.28 -5.94
C CYS A 209 -0.66 5.42 -6.74
N ALA A 210 -1.58 4.72 -6.08
CA ALA A 210 -2.62 3.93 -6.75
C ALA A 210 -3.51 4.76 -7.68
N GLY A 211 -3.61 6.09 -7.43
CA GLY A 211 -4.35 7.00 -8.30
C GLY A 211 -3.83 6.99 -9.74
N PHE A 212 -2.53 7.22 -9.94
CA PHE A 212 -1.95 7.17 -11.30
C PHE A 212 -1.84 5.73 -11.83
N ALA A 213 -1.65 4.74 -10.96
CA ALA A 213 -1.68 3.33 -11.37
C ALA A 213 -2.99 2.93 -12.06
N SER A 214 -4.12 3.53 -11.69
CA SER A 214 -5.43 3.23 -12.29
C SER A 214 -5.55 3.53 -13.79
N VAL A 215 -4.70 4.39 -14.35
CA VAL A 215 -4.68 4.71 -15.78
C VAL A 215 -3.69 3.86 -16.58
N LEU A 216 -2.75 3.18 -15.90
CA LEU A 216 -1.69 2.39 -16.53
C LEU A 216 -2.20 1.16 -17.30
N PRO A 217 -3.27 0.44 -16.89
CA PRO A 217 -3.78 -0.70 -17.66
C PRO A 217 -4.08 -0.33 -19.11
N ARG A 218 -4.73 0.81 -19.33
CA ARG A 218 -5.03 1.33 -20.66
C ARG A 218 -3.76 1.83 -21.36
N LEU A 219 -2.90 2.56 -20.66
CA LEU A 219 -1.64 3.09 -21.17
C LEU A 219 -0.74 1.97 -21.73
N LEU A 220 -0.64 0.87 -20.98
CA LEU A 220 0.23 -0.26 -21.33
C LEU A 220 -0.48 -1.32 -22.18
N GLN A 221 -1.74 -1.08 -22.56
CA GLN A 221 -2.58 -2.00 -23.36
C GLN A 221 -2.59 -3.42 -22.76
N LEU A 222 -2.76 -3.52 -21.42
CA LEU A 222 -2.83 -4.79 -20.74
C LEU A 222 -4.04 -5.60 -21.22
N SER A 223 -3.89 -6.92 -21.31
CA SER A 223 -4.99 -7.79 -21.71
C SER A 223 -6.03 -7.86 -20.58
N CYS A 224 -7.28 -7.59 -20.91
CA CYS A 224 -8.40 -7.77 -19.99
C CYS A 224 -8.94 -9.21 -20.11
N ARG A 225 -9.14 -9.86 -18.98
CA ARG A 225 -9.85 -11.16 -18.87
C ARG A 225 -11.11 -10.95 -18.07
N ASP A 226 -12.15 -11.70 -18.40
CA ASP A 226 -13.34 -11.75 -17.56
C ASP A 226 -12.96 -12.36 -16.21
N THR A 227 -13.14 -11.59 -15.15
CA THR A 227 -12.94 -12.05 -13.77
C THR A 227 -14.27 -12.48 -13.20
N ALA A 228 -14.41 -13.76 -12.83
CA ALA A 228 -15.57 -14.19 -12.07
C ALA A 228 -15.57 -13.53 -10.68
N PRO A 229 -16.74 -13.06 -10.18
CA PRO A 229 -16.82 -12.54 -8.83
C PRO A 229 -16.44 -13.63 -7.82
N LEU A 230 -15.65 -13.25 -6.80
CA LEU A 230 -15.31 -14.16 -5.73
C LEU A 230 -16.58 -14.57 -4.97
N PRO A 231 -16.75 -15.87 -4.67
CA PRO A 231 -17.86 -16.30 -3.83
C PRO A 231 -17.64 -15.77 -2.40
N LEU A 232 -18.55 -14.92 -1.94
CA LEU A 232 -18.56 -14.40 -0.58
C LEU A 232 -19.50 -15.26 0.28
N CYS A 233 -19.07 -15.61 1.49
CA CYS A 233 -19.97 -16.14 2.50
C CYS A 233 -20.95 -15.03 2.93
N GLY A 234 -22.20 -15.38 3.23
CA GLY A 234 -23.21 -14.43 3.70
C GLY A 234 -22.94 -13.87 5.11
N ARG A 235 -21.89 -14.32 5.80
CA ARG A 235 -21.46 -13.87 7.12
C ARG A 235 -20.11 -13.18 7.03
N LEU A 236 -19.89 -12.18 7.89
CA LEU A 236 -18.69 -11.33 7.88
C LEU A 236 -18.04 -11.32 9.25
N LEU A 237 -16.74 -11.64 9.31
CA LEU A 237 -15.88 -11.29 10.43
C LEU A 237 -15.05 -10.06 10.03
N ALA A 238 -15.35 -8.91 10.61
CA ALA A 238 -14.59 -7.67 10.44
C ALA A 238 -13.45 -7.61 11.47
N VAL A 239 -12.21 -7.64 11.01
CA VAL A 239 -11.01 -7.60 11.85
C VAL A 239 -10.35 -6.23 11.71
N CYS A 240 -10.34 -5.44 12.79
CA CYS A 240 -9.82 -4.08 12.78
C CYS A 240 -8.55 -3.95 13.62
N GLY A 241 -7.40 -3.84 12.95
CA GLY A 241 -6.15 -3.43 13.58
C GLY A 241 -5.81 -1.96 13.33
N SER A 242 -6.68 -1.24 12.62
CA SER A 242 -6.49 0.16 12.27
C SER A 242 -6.80 1.07 13.47
N ILE A 243 -5.95 2.07 13.67
CA ILE A 243 -6.19 3.19 14.61
C ILE A 243 -6.82 4.41 13.91
N ASN A 244 -7.15 4.29 12.62
CA ASN A 244 -7.81 5.37 11.87
C ASN A 244 -9.19 5.65 12.48
N PRO A 245 -9.52 6.92 12.79
CA PRO A 245 -10.81 7.28 13.38
C PRO A 245 -12.02 6.76 12.62
N VAL A 246 -11.97 6.74 11.27
CA VAL A 246 -13.07 6.23 10.44
C VAL A 246 -13.26 4.72 10.65
N SER A 247 -12.18 3.93 10.72
CA SER A 247 -12.27 2.49 10.95
C SER A 247 -12.83 2.18 12.35
N LEU A 248 -12.38 2.94 13.37
CA LEU A 248 -12.88 2.80 14.74
C LEU A 248 -14.36 3.15 14.84
N GLU A 249 -14.79 4.21 14.16
CA GLU A 249 -16.20 4.62 14.10
C GLU A 249 -17.06 3.55 13.40
N GLN A 250 -16.56 2.95 12.32
CA GLN A 250 -17.26 1.83 11.64
C GLN A 250 -17.46 0.64 12.56
N CYS A 251 -16.45 0.28 13.40
CA CYS A 251 -16.58 -0.77 14.39
C CYS A 251 -17.63 -0.41 15.47
N ALA A 252 -17.62 0.84 15.95
CA ALA A 252 -18.59 1.32 16.94
C ALA A 252 -20.02 1.35 16.39
N GLN A 253 -20.21 1.75 15.14
CA GLN A 253 -21.50 1.72 14.45
C GLN A 253 -22.03 0.30 14.26
N ALA A 254 -21.17 -0.66 13.89
CA ALA A 254 -21.56 -2.07 13.78
C ALA A 254 -22.06 -2.60 15.14
N GLU A 255 -21.32 -2.31 16.22
CA GLU A 255 -21.70 -2.68 17.58
C GLU A 255 -23.04 -2.03 18.00
N ALA A 256 -23.22 -0.74 17.73
CA ALA A 256 -24.48 -0.03 18.01
C ALA A 256 -25.68 -0.60 17.24
N GLN A 257 -25.45 -1.27 16.10
CA GLN A 257 -26.46 -1.99 15.33
C GLN A 257 -26.64 -3.45 15.78
N GLY A 258 -25.98 -3.88 16.85
CA GLY A 258 -26.14 -5.19 17.47
C GLY A 258 -25.08 -6.24 17.07
N ALA A 259 -24.06 -5.88 16.28
CA ALA A 259 -23.00 -6.82 15.97
C ALA A 259 -22.14 -7.13 17.22
N PRO A 260 -21.92 -8.42 17.56
CA PRO A 260 -21.00 -8.78 18.64
C PRO A 260 -19.59 -8.23 18.34
N ARG A 261 -18.99 -7.61 19.38
CA ARG A 261 -17.67 -7.02 19.28
C ARG A 261 -16.72 -7.60 20.32
N PHE A 262 -15.55 -8.00 19.89
CA PHE A 262 -14.48 -8.56 20.72
C PHE A 262 -13.24 -7.68 20.56
N SER A 263 -12.87 -6.97 21.63
CA SER A 263 -11.74 -6.05 21.63
C SER A 263 -10.58 -6.60 22.45
N LEU A 264 -9.36 -6.58 21.90
CA LEU A 264 -8.15 -6.95 22.64
C LEU A 264 -7.74 -5.85 23.62
N THR A 265 -7.39 -6.23 24.85
CA THR A 265 -6.77 -5.30 25.78
C THR A 265 -5.33 -4.96 25.37
N PRO A 266 -4.74 -3.86 25.89
CA PRO A 266 -3.34 -3.54 25.64
C PRO A 266 -2.38 -4.69 25.99
N GLU A 267 -2.59 -5.38 27.10
CA GLU A 267 -1.78 -6.51 27.55
C GLU A 267 -1.88 -7.70 26.60
N GLN A 268 -3.09 -7.98 26.10
CA GLN A 268 -3.35 -9.08 25.18
C GLN A 268 -2.65 -8.87 23.83
N LYS A 269 -2.82 -7.68 23.26
CA LYS A 269 -2.29 -7.40 21.90
C LYS A 269 -0.76 -7.25 21.87
N LEU A 270 -0.13 -6.88 23.00
CA LEU A 270 1.33 -6.74 23.10
C LEU A 270 2.04 -8.01 23.62
N SER A 271 1.30 -8.99 24.11
CA SER A 271 1.89 -10.26 24.58
C SER A 271 2.26 -11.17 23.43
N ARG A 272 3.49 -11.71 23.47
CA ARG A 272 3.96 -12.68 22.46
C ARG A 272 3.25 -14.02 22.55
N ASP A 273 2.86 -14.43 23.75
CA ASP A 273 2.37 -15.79 24.02
C ASP A 273 0.85 -15.86 24.22
N TRP A 274 0.20 -14.71 24.42
CA TRP A 274 -1.23 -14.69 24.76
C TRP A 274 -2.10 -15.35 23.67
N ALA A 275 -1.81 -15.07 22.39
CA ALA A 275 -2.57 -15.64 21.27
C ALA A 275 -2.56 -17.19 21.22
N ALA A 276 -1.56 -17.84 21.81
CA ALA A 276 -1.47 -19.29 21.92
C ALA A 276 -2.12 -19.84 23.21
N GLY A 277 -2.43 -18.98 24.19
CA GLY A 277 -2.90 -19.37 25.50
C GLY A 277 -4.37 -19.81 25.56
N ALA A 278 -4.76 -20.38 26.72
CA ALA A 278 -6.12 -20.88 26.94
C ALA A 278 -7.18 -19.76 26.92
N GLN A 279 -6.87 -18.59 27.49
CA GLN A 279 -7.77 -17.44 27.48
C GLN A 279 -8.09 -16.95 26.06
N ALA A 280 -7.09 -16.94 25.17
CA ALA A 280 -7.33 -16.66 23.76
C ALA A 280 -8.24 -17.72 23.13
N GLY A 281 -8.06 -19.01 23.48
CA GLY A 281 -8.94 -20.11 23.05
C GLY A 281 -10.40 -19.90 23.46
N GLU A 282 -10.65 -19.47 24.68
CA GLU A 282 -12.00 -19.17 25.17
C GLU A 282 -12.64 -18.02 24.37
N MET A 283 -11.89 -16.95 24.15
CA MET A 283 -12.33 -15.81 23.33
C MET A 283 -12.61 -16.25 21.89
N LEU A 284 -11.71 -17.00 21.24
CA LEU A 284 -11.89 -17.48 19.87
C LEU A 284 -13.10 -18.41 19.75
N GLY A 285 -13.34 -19.27 20.74
CA GLY A 285 -14.57 -20.07 20.80
C GLY A 285 -15.84 -19.20 20.87
N ALA A 286 -15.80 -18.07 21.56
CA ALA A 286 -16.92 -17.12 21.57
C ALA A 286 -17.08 -16.41 20.21
N VAL A 287 -15.97 -16.01 19.58
CA VAL A 287 -15.98 -15.41 18.22
C VAL A 287 -16.57 -16.38 17.21
N LEU A 288 -16.15 -17.65 17.19
CA LEU A 288 -16.67 -18.69 16.28
C LEU A 288 -18.16 -18.90 16.46
N ARG A 289 -18.64 -19.00 17.72
CA ARG A 289 -20.08 -19.09 17.98
C ARG A 289 -20.85 -17.89 17.48
N ALA A 290 -20.34 -16.67 17.72
CA ALA A 290 -20.94 -15.46 17.18
C ALA A 290 -20.98 -15.46 15.65
N CYS A 291 -19.87 -15.82 15.00
CA CYS A 291 -19.79 -15.92 13.53
C CYS A 291 -20.76 -16.97 12.96
N SER A 292 -21.14 -17.99 13.72
CA SER A 292 -22.12 -18.99 13.27
C SER A 292 -23.56 -18.52 13.38
N GLN A 293 -23.86 -17.52 14.21
CA GLN A 293 -25.20 -17.05 14.55
C GLN A 293 -25.52 -15.68 13.92
N GLU A 294 -24.54 -14.78 13.87
CA GLU A 294 -24.73 -13.40 13.49
C GLU A 294 -24.20 -13.11 12.07
N PRO A 295 -24.83 -12.17 11.34
CA PRO A 295 -24.39 -11.81 10.00
C PRO A 295 -23.07 -11.05 9.99
N VAL A 296 -22.78 -10.27 11.05
CA VAL A 296 -21.55 -9.47 11.19
C VAL A 296 -21.01 -9.64 12.61
N VAL A 297 -19.72 -9.89 12.73
CA VAL A 297 -18.97 -9.95 14.00
C VAL A 297 -17.73 -9.06 13.85
N VAL A 298 -17.36 -8.34 14.90
CA VAL A 298 -16.19 -7.48 14.95
C VAL A 298 -15.15 -8.04 15.91
N LEU A 299 -13.90 -8.15 15.46
CA LEU A 299 -12.72 -8.41 16.29
C LEU A 299 -11.74 -7.26 16.11
N ASP A 300 -11.38 -6.54 17.17
CA ASP A 300 -10.48 -5.39 17.03
C ASP A 300 -9.41 -5.29 18.11
N THR A 301 -8.47 -4.38 17.90
CA THR A 301 -7.35 -4.13 18.83
C THR A 301 -7.68 -3.13 19.93
N GLY A 302 -8.92 -2.70 20.08
CA GLY A 302 -9.32 -1.73 21.12
C GLY A 302 -8.71 -0.32 20.93
N GLY A 303 -8.28 0.04 19.71
CA GLY A 303 -7.69 1.35 19.43
C GLY A 303 -6.20 1.48 19.78
N ALA A 304 -5.73 2.71 19.90
CA ALA A 304 -4.33 3.00 20.21
C ALA A 304 -3.93 2.56 21.64
N VAL A 305 -2.65 2.25 21.82
CA VAL A 305 -2.08 2.00 23.15
C VAL A 305 -1.58 3.34 23.72
N GLU A 306 -2.26 3.85 24.76
CA GLU A 306 -1.92 5.15 25.37
C GLU A 306 -0.50 5.18 25.97
N ASN A 307 0.01 4.03 26.43
CA ASN A 307 1.35 3.86 26.98
C ASN A 307 2.14 2.84 26.13
N ALA A 308 2.25 3.10 24.82
CA ALA A 308 3.12 2.31 23.97
C ALA A 308 4.56 2.30 24.51
N GLY A 309 5.24 1.18 24.39
CA GLY A 309 6.63 1.03 24.80
C GLY A 309 7.56 2.07 24.15
N ALA A 310 8.82 2.08 24.55
CA ALA A 310 9.82 2.98 23.94
C ALA A 310 10.04 2.69 22.44
N ASP A 311 9.72 1.47 21.97
CA ASP A 311 9.83 1.03 20.59
C ASP A 311 8.44 0.82 19.97
N LYS A 312 7.89 1.89 19.42
CA LYS A 312 6.58 1.88 18.75
C LYS A 312 6.54 0.93 17.54
N THR A 313 7.68 0.72 16.87
CA THR A 313 7.76 -0.18 15.72
C THR A 313 7.64 -1.64 16.14
N ALA A 314 8.31 -2.03 17.22
CA ALA A 314 8.18 -3.37 17.79
C ALA A 314 6.75 -3.64 18.27
N ASP A 315 6.11 -2.67 18.92
CA ASP A 315 4.72 -2.78 19.36
C ASP A 315 3.76 -2.98 18.18
N ARG A 316 3.92 -2.22 17.10
CA ARG A 316 3.13 -2.36 15.85
C ARG A 316 3.26 -3.77 15.27
N ILE A 317 4.50 -4.26 15.14
CA ILE A 317 4.76 -5.61 14.62
C ILE A 317 4.14 -6.67 15.55
N GLN A 318 4.25 -6.49 16.86
CA GLN A 318 3.68 -7.43 17.82
C GLN A 318 2.16 -7.49 17.74
N ILE A 319 1.48 -6.35 17.64
CA ILE A 319 0.01 -6.29 17.47
C ILE A 319 -0.42 -7.02 16.19
N ALA A 320 0.28 -6.77 15.08
CA ALA A 320 0.03 -7.44 13.81
C ALA A 320 0.20 -8.97 13.91
N ASN A 321 1.27 -9.42 14.55
CA ASN A 321 1.54 -10.85 14.77
C ASN A 321 0.48 -11.50 15.68
N THR A 322 0.05 -10.81 16.74
CA THR A 322 -1.01 -11.30 17.64
C THR A 322 -2.33 -11.49 16.89
N LEU A 323 -2.79 -10.47 16.13
CA LEU A 323 -4.00 -10.61 15.30
C LEU A 323 -3.85 -11.70 14.24
N GLY A 324 -2.70 -11.78 13.58
CA GLY A 324 -2.43 -12.82 12.59
C GLY A 324 -2.54 -14.22 13.19
N ALA A 325 -1.96 -14.44 14.39
CA ALA A 325 -2.03 -15.72 15.08
C ALA A 325 -3.47 -16.07 15.51
N LEU A 326 -4.25 -15.10 15.99
CA LEU A 326 -5.66 -15.32 16.33
C LEU A 326 -6.49 -15.70 15.11
N LEU A 327 -6.29 -14.98 13.99
CA LEU A 327 -6.98 -15.26 12.73
C LEU A 327 -6.62 -16.64 12.19
N LYS A 328 -5.33 -17.01 12.22
CA LYS A 328 -4.92 -18.36 11.82
C LYS A 328 -5.63 -19.43 12.65
N ARG A 329 -5.70 -19.28 13.97
CA ARG A 329 -6.43 -20.22 14.83
C ARG A 329 -7.91 -20.29 14.48
N LEU A 330 -8.59 -19.16 14.22
CA LEU A 330 -9.99 -19.15 13.78
C LEU A 330 -10.18 -19.92 12.48
N LEU A 331 -9.26 -19.77 11.53
CA LEU A 331 -9.28 -20.52 10.26
C LEU A 331 -9.05 -22.02 10.50
N ASP A 332 -8.07 -22.39 11.32
CA ASP A 332 -7.77 -23.77 11.68
C ASP A 332 -8.94 -24.45 12.43
N ASP A 333 -9.66 -23.68 13.26
CA ASP A 333 -10.85 -24.10 14.02
C ASP A 333 -12.15 -24.09 13.19
N GLY A 334 -12.06 -23.83 11.87
CA GLY A 334 -13.19 -23.95 10.92
C GLY A 334 -14.07 -22.72 10.82
N LEU A 335 -13.51 -21.51 10.85
CA LEU A 335 -14.25 -20.28 10.57
C LEU A 335 -14.90 -20.31 9.18
N GLU A 336 -16.22 -20.22 9.12
CA GLU A 336 -17.02 -20.17 7.88
C GLU A 336 -17.60 -18.77 7.64
N SER A 337 -16.76 -17.74 7.60
CA SER A 337 -17.16 -16.36 7.33
C SER A 337 -16.23 -15.71 6.33
N THR A 338 -16.72 -14.75 5.56
CA THR A 338 -15.84 -13.82 4.84
C THR A 338 -15.08 -12.99 5.87
N VAL A 339 -13.76 -12.92 5.73
CA VAL A 339 -12.92 -12.11 6.63
C VAL A 339 -12.57 -10.80 5.94
N LEU A 340 -12.96 -9.68 6.56
CA LEU A 340 -12.56 -8.33 6.17
C LEU A 340 -11.49 -7.84 7.14
N ILE A 341 -10.29 -7.57 6.65
CA ILE A 341 -9.18 -7.07 7.48
C ILE A 341 -8.96 -5.58 7.21
N MET A 342 -9.07 -4.76 8.25
CA MET A 342 -8.79 -3.33 8.24
C MET A 342 -7.44 -3.06 8.89
N GLY A 343 -6.44 -2.77 8.08
CA GLY A 343 -5.04 -2.54 8.48
C GLY A 343 -4.07 -3.48 7.76
N GLY A 344 -3.19 -2.91 6.93
CA GLY A 344 -2.24 -3.68 6.11
C GLY A 344 -1.28 -4.52 6.95
N ASP A 345 -0.78 -3.98 8.06
CA ASP A 345 0.09 -4.72 8.99
C ASP A 345 -0.59 -6.01 9.53
N CYS A 346 -1.89 -5.93 9.82
CA CYS A 346 -2.63 -7.09 10.33
C CYS A 346 -2.83 -8.16 9.28
N LEU A 347 -3.07 -7.78 8.03
CA LEU A 347 -3.12 -8.72 6.92
C LEU A 347 -1.74 -9.34 6.70
N LEU A 348 -0.67 -8.55 6.72
CA LEU A 348 0.70 -9.04 6.61
C LEU A 348 1.04 -9.99 7.78
N GLY A 349 0.57 -9.69 9.00
CA GLY A 349 0.68 -10.56 10.16
C GLY A 349 0.01 -11.92 9.93
N LEU A 350 -1.19 -11.94 9.35
CA LEU A 350 -1.87 -13.19 8.98
C LEU A 350 -1.12 -13.96 7.89
N MET A 351 -0.68 -13.29 6.83
CA MET A 351 0.07 -13.94 5.74
C MET A 351 1.33 -14.63 6.26
N ARG A 352 2.06 -13.99 7.18
CA ARG A 352 3.22 -14.60 7.84
C ARG A 352 2.86 -15.87 8.62
N GLN A 353 1.70 -15.90 9.30
CA GLN A 353 1.23 -17.07 10.04
C GLN A 353 0.77 -18.21 9.11
N LEU A 354 0.32 -17.87 7.91
CA LEU A 354 -0.13 -18.82 6.88
C LEU A 354 0.99 -19.26 5.94
N ASP A 355 2.20 -18.71 6.09
CA ASP A 355 3.34 -18.94 5.18
C ASP A 355 3.01 -18.54 3.72
N VAL A 356 2.13 -17.54 3.56
CA VAL A 356 1.71 -17.02 2.27
C VAL A 356 2.58 -15.83 1.91
N THR A 357 3.31 -15.95 0.80
CA THR A 357 4.23 -14.91 0.31
C THR A 357 3.76 -14.24 -0.97
N GLU A 358 2.61 -14.67 -1.50
CA GLU A 358 2.05 -14.13 -2.75
C GLU A 358 0.52 -14.15 -2.76
N ILE A 359 -0.08 -13.17 -3.44
CA ILE A 359 -1.53 -13.02 -3.66
C ILE A 359 -1.79 -12.78 -5.14
#